data_45a4fe220074aedc85a36a6ececbd9a5
#
_entry.id   45a4fe220074aedc85a36a6ececbd9a5
#
_cell.length_a   1.000
_cell.length_b   1.000
_cell.length_c   1.000
_cell.angle_alpha   90.00
_cell.angle_beta   90.00
_cell.angle_gamma   90.00
#
_symmetry.space_group_name_H-M   'P 1'
#
loop_
_entity.id
_entity.type
_entity.pdbx_description
1 polymer ?
#
loop_
_entity_poly.entity_id
_entity_poly.type
_entity_poly.pdbx_seq_one_letter_code
_entity_poly.pdbx_strand_id
1 'polypeptide(L)'
;MPNVSEYHRDVVLVWEHSTQWKSEMNHSSDFWDALASHHSAIENNYLDLPSLRRIIHDIHQPVLVVGAGQGLIVEALQKKGLHAEGVDLSAEMIRYAQKRRGLTLVRADARAIPFRDGAYETIIYATGVVDFIADDAQIQMILNEARRIVTQSGRIFVAFYRISASMEDLLIRLGLLRNNVMAFKEVLGLYGMNLVQTIAWAAGKADAGYLHATGLLLRSWAFSTTKEKLTALSMQRIFRKVADADSLINAAPEGQPYRNEGEIRNLFTRLATPISKLEATASCYIVEI
;
A
#
# COMPACT_ATOMS: atom_id res chain seq x y z
N MET A 1 -3.01 34.77 -2.25
CA MET A 1 -2.58 33.36 -2.13
C MET A 1 -1.26 33.23 -2.83
N PRO A 2 -0.18 32.79 -2.19
CA PRO A 2 1.11 32.60 -2.87
C PRO A 2 0.99 31.45 -3.85
N ASN A 3 1.62 31.60 -5.00
CA ASN A 3 1.56 30.73 -6.15
C ASN A 3 2.31 29.41 -5.84
N VAL A 4 1.61 28.27 -5.89
CA VAL A 4 2.14 26.92 -5.62
C VAL A 4 3.36 26.57 -6.51
N SER A 5 3.53 27.26 -7.65
CA SER A 5 4.64 27.04 -8.60
C SER A 5 6.03 27.52 -8.11
N GLU A 6 6.11 28.45 -7.19
CA GLU A 6 7.41 28.93 -6.67
C GLU A 6 7.96 28.00 -5.57
N TYR A 7 7.09 27.40 -4.77
CA TYR A 7 7.51 26.44 -3.74
C TYR A 7 8.10 25.14 -4.30
N HIS A 8 7.68 24.75 -5.52
CA HIS A 8 8.18 23.50 -6.16
C HIS A 8 9.66 23.57 -6.58
N ARG A 9 10.22 24.76 -6.84
CA ARG A 9 11.61 24.88 -7.32
C ARG A 9 12.65 24.73 -6.21
N ASP A 10 12.38 25.25 -5.04
CA ASP A 10 13.36 25.25 -3.94
C ASP A 10 13.42 23.89 -3.21
N VAL A 11 12.34 23.14 -3.20
CA VAL A 11 12.26 21.82 -2.55
C VAL A 11 12.95 20.73 -3.36
N VAL A 12 12.91 20.79 -4.69
CA VAL A 12 13.61 19.83 -5.56
C VAL A 12 15.13 19.89 -5.35
N LEU A 13 15.70 21.07 -5.08
CA LEU A 13 17.15 21.26 -4.89
C LEU A 13 17.68 20.74 -3.55
N VAL A 14 16.88 20.72 -2.49
CA VAL A 14 17.28 20.19 -1.16
C VAL A 14 17.36 18.67 -1.16
N TRP A 15 16.58 18.01 -2.02
CA TRP A 15 16.48 16.56 -2.11
C TRP A 15 17.65 15.88 -2.83
N GLU A 16 18.35 16.60 -3.69
CA GLU A 16 19.43 16.01 -4.51
C GLU A 16 20.73 15.77 -3.74
N HIS A 17 20.89 16.25 -2.51
CA HIS A 17 22.19 16.34 -1.83
C HIS A 17 22.45 15.37 -0.68
N SER A 18 21.52 14.45 -0.31
CA SER A 18 21.81 13.44 0.71
C SER A 18 22.00 12.04 0.12
N THR A 19 23.23 11.57 0.11
CA THR A 19 23.64 10.29 -0.51
C THR A 19 23.21 9.05 0.27
N GLN A 20 22.98 9.17 1.57
CA GLN A 20 22.61 8.02 2.43
C GLN A 20 21.17 7.56 2.22
N TRP A 21 20.25 8.48 1.92
CA TRP A 21 18.83 8.18 1.64
C TRP A 21 18.60 7.54 0.27
N LYS A 22 19.49 7.79 -0.68
CA LYS A 22 19.36 7.29 -2.06
C LYS A 22 19.45 5.78 -2.18
N SER A 23 20.27 5.12 -1.35
CA SER A 23 20.41 3.65 -1.41
C SER A 23 19.23 2.90 -0.80
N GLU A 24 18.62 3.43 0.26
CA GLU A 24 17.45 2.82 0.90
C GLU A 24 16.15 3.12 0.14
N MET A 25 16.04 4.29 -0.50
CA MET A 25 14.90 4.65 -1.34
C MET A 25 14.83 3.82 -2.62
N ASN A 26 15.97 3.49 -3.23
CA ASN A 26 15.98 2.76 -4.50
C ASN A 26 15.28 1.41 -4.41
N HIS A 27 15.46 0.66 -3.30
CA HIS A 27 14.85 -0.67 -3.18
C HIS A 27 13.33 -0.65 -2.97
N SER A 28 12.77 0.38 -2.32
CA SER A 28 11.32 0.45 -2.12
C SER A 28 10.58 1.07 -3.31
N SER A 29 11.20 2.01 -4.04
CA SER A 29 10.60 2.60 -5.23
C SER A 29 10.62 1.65 -6.42
N ASP A 30 11.66 0.82 -6.58
CA ASP A 30 11.85 -0.05 -7.73
C ASP A 30 10.69 -1.03 -7.94
N PHE A 31 10.19 -1.60 -6.86
CA PHE A 31 9.00 -2.47 -6.94
C PHE A 31 7.76 -1.72 -7.42
N TRP A 32 7.50 -0.52 -6.87
CA TRP A 32 6.33 0.27 -7.24
C TRP A 32 6.46 0.84 -8.65
N ASP A 33 7.67 1.22 -9.07
CA ASP A 33 7.97 1.67 -10.43
C ASP A 33 7.79 0.53 -11.44
N ALA A 34 8.30 -0.67 -11.13
CA ALA A 34 8.09 -1.87 -11.94
C ALA A 34 6.59 -2.22 -12.03
N LEU A 35 5.89 -2.19 -10.90
CA LEU A 35 4.46 -2.45 -10.84
C LEU A 35 3.67 -1.40 -11.64
N ALA A 36 4.04 -0.12 -11.57
CA ALA A 36 3.36 0.96 -12.27
C ALA A 36 3.39 0.79 -13.80
N SER A 37 4.48 0.28 -14.36
CA SER A 37 4.59 0.03 -15.79
C SER A 37 3.57 -0.98 -16.32
N HIS A 38 3.04 -1.84 -15.45
CA HIS A 38 2.06 -2.88 -15.77
C HIS A 38 0.62 -2.53 -15.33
N HIS A 39 0.40 -1.32 -14.86
CA HIS A 39 -0.80 -0.89 -14.16
C HIS A 39 -2.08 -0.77 -14.98
N SER A 40 -2.06 -0.81 -16.30
CA SER A 40 -3.30 -0.88 -17.09
C SER A 40 -4.21 -2.06 -16.71
N ALA A 41 -3.68 -3.04 -15.97
CA ALA A 41 -4.39 -4.21 -15.47
C ALA A 41 -4.85 -4.10 -14.00
N ILE A 42 -4.34 -3.09 -13.23
CA ILE A 42 -4.58 -2.98 -11.78
C ILE A 42 -5.47 -1.77 -11.43
N GLU A 43 -6.04 -1.09 -12.40
CA GLU A 43 -6.78 0.19 -12.20
C GLU A 43 -7.83 0.18 -11.07
N ASN A 44 -8.22 -0.98 -10.57
CA ASN A 44 -9.29 -1.12 -9.59
C ASN A 44 -8.85 -1.65 -8.22
N ASN A 45 -7.56 -1.92 -7.99
CA ASN A 45 -7.16 -2.76 -6.86
C ASN A 45 -6.57 -2.04 -5.65
N TYR A 46 -6.15 -0.78 -5.78
CA TYR A 46 -5.41 -0.10 -4.70
C TYR A 46 -6.27 0.67 -3.74
N LEU A 47 -7.55 0.81 -4.03
CA LEU A 47 -8.43 1.49 -3.14
C LEU A 47 -9.67 0.71 -2.92
N ASP A 48 -9.83 0.41 -1.69
CA ASP A 48 -11.15 0.17 -1.18
C ASP A 48 -11.91 1.50 -1.15
N LEU A 49 -12.42 1.93 -2.33
CA LEU A 49 -13.35 3.07 -2.38
C LEU A 49 -14.52 2.90 -1.40
N PRO A 50 -15.05 1.68 -1.15
CA PRO A 50 -15.96 1.44 -0.04
C PRO A 50 -15.39 1.80 1.34
N SER A 51 -14.08 1.56 1.59
CA SER A 51 -13.45 1.95 2.86
C SER A 51 -13.32 3.46 2.99
N LEU A 52 -12.96 4.15 1.90
CA LEU A 52 -12.97 5.62 1.88
C LEU A 52 -14.35 6.19 2.23
N ARG A 53 -15.44 5.54 1.79
CA ARG A 53 -16.81 5.96 2.12
C ARG A 53 -17.09 5.95 3.62
N ARG A 54 -16.41 5.10 4.40
CA ARG A 54 -16.60 5.03 5.85
C ARG A 54 -16.04 6.24 6.57
N ILE A 55 -14.92 6.77 6.09
CA ILE A 55 -14.26 7.94 6.70
C ILE A 55 -14.62 9.25 6.01
N ILE A 56 -15.39 9.23 4.92
CA ILE A 56 -15.64 10.43 4.10
C ILE A 56 -16.30 11.57 4.87
N HIS A 57 -17.13 11.25 5.86
CA HIS A 57 -17.79 12.24 6.72
C HIS A 57 -16.84 12.85 7.75
N ASP A 58 -15.73 12.19 8.01
CA ASP A 58 -14.69 12.61 8.95
C ASP A 58 -13.54 13.35 8.25
N ILE A 59 -13.62 13.50 6.92
CA ILE A 59 -12.60 14.16 6.10
C ILE A 59 -12.89 15.65 5.99
N HIS A 60 -11.92 16.46 6.43
CA HIS A 60 -11.93 17.92 6.30
C HIS A 60 -10.84 18.34 5.33
N GLN A 61 -11.13 19.34 4.48
CA GLN A 61 -10.18 19.86 3.51
C GLN A 61 -9.34 21.02 4.10
N PRO A 62 -8.09 21.20 3.64
CA PRO A 62 -7.38 20.47 2.58
C PRO A 62 -6.94 19.07 3.00
N VAL A 63 -6.95 18.12 2.05
CA VAL A 63 -6.62 16.71 2.28
C VAL A 63 -5.31 16.36 1.60
N LEU A 64 -4.42 15.68 2.32
CA LEU A 64 -3.23 15.05 1.72
C LEU A 64 -3.39 13.53 1.69
N VAL A 65 -3.14 12.92 0.54
CA VAL A 65 -3.05 11.47 0.38
C VAL A 65 -1.58 11.09 0.22
N VAL A 66 -1.05 10.31 1.16
CA VAL A 66 0.33 9.80 1.15
C VAL A 66 0.33 8.37 0.62
N GLY A 67 1.22 8.07 -0.33
CA GLY A 67 1.17 6.84 -1.12
C GLY A 67 0.00 6.88 -2.10
N ALA A 68 -0.18 8.01 -2.77
CA ALA A 68 -1.33 8.28 -3.66
C ALA A 68 -1.37 7.34 -4.87
N GLY A 69 -0.26 6.69 -5.21
CA GLY A 69 -0.15 5.77 -6.33
C GLY A 69 -0.63 6.41 -7.63
N GLN A 70 -1.59 5.76 -8.26
CA GLN A 70 -2.23 6.26 -9.50
C GLN A 70 -3.22 7.41 -9.27
N GLY A 71 -3.35 7.93 -8.05
CA GLY A 71 -4.22 9.06 -7.74
C GLY A 71 -5.70 8.73 -7.58
N LEU A 72 -6.08 7.46 -7.40
CA LEU A 72 -7.50 7.07 -7.28
C LEU A 72 -8.22 7.72 -6.11
N ILE A 73 -7.57 7.81 -4.93
CA ILE A 73 -8.15 8.49 -3.75
C ILE A 73 -8.28 9.96 -4.03
N VAL A 74 -7.21 10.57 -4.52
CA VAL A 74 -7.18 12.01 -4.83
C VAL A 74 -8.31 12.35 -5.81
N GLU A 75 -8.44 11.60 -6.91
CA GLU A 75 -9.51 11.79 -7.88
C GLU A 75 -10.90 11.62 -7.25
N ALA A 76 -11.08 10.58 -6.41
CA ALA A 76 -12.37 10.33 -5.77
C ALA A 76 -12.78 11.44 -4.79
N LEU A 77 -11.81 12.01 -4.07
CA LEU A 77 -12.03 13.15 -3.17
C LEU A 77 -12.34 14.42 -3.97
N GLN A 78 -11.57 14.70 -5.02
CA GLN A 78 -11.79 15.87 -5.90
C GLN A 78 -13.16 15.80 -6.60
N LYS A 79 -13.58 14.62 -7.07
CA LYS A 79 -14.93 14.40 -7.62
C LYS A 79 -16.06 14.65 -6.61
N LYS A 80 -15.77 14.63 -5.33
CA LYS A 80 -16.69 15.01 -4.25
C LYS A 80 -16.60 16.48 -3.85
N GLY A 81 -15.81 17.27 -4.59
CA GLY A 81 -15.64 18.70 -4.33
C GLY A 81 -14.65 19.02 -3.20
N LEU A 82 -13.88 18.05 -2.72
CA LEU A 82 -12.85 18.26 -1.71
C LEU A 82 -11.54 18.71 -2.36
N HIS A 83 -10.85 19.67 -1.75
CA HIS A 83 -9.48 20.01 -2.10
C HIS A 83 -8.54 18.92 -1.59
N ALA A 84 -8.07 18.07 -2.51
CA ALA A 84 -7.20 16.94 -2.20
C ALA A 84 -5.96 16.96 -3.08
N GLU A 85 -4.81 16.74 -2.47
CA GLU A 85 -3.50 16.61 -3.09
C GLU A 85 -2.90 15.23 -2.75
N GLY A 86 -1.87 14.82 -3.48
CA GLY A 86 -1.25 13.53 -3.24
C GLY A 86 0.26 13.56 -3.39
N VAL A 87 0.92 12.74 -2.60
CA VAL A 87 2.35 12.45 -2.71
C VAL A 87 2.57 10.95 -2.91
N ASP A 88 3.60 10.60 -3.68
CA ASP A 88 4.03 9.21 -3.85
C ASP A 88 5.55 9.15 -4.00
N LEU A 89 6.15 8.03 -3.62
CA LEU A 89 7.58 7.80 -3.78
C LEU A 89 7.92 7.42 -5.22
N SER A 90 7.04 6.68 -5.90
CA SER A 90 7.22 6.14 -7.24
C SER A 90 6.99 7.20 -8.31
N ALA A 91 8.04 7.49 -9.07
CA ALA A 91 7.96 8.39 -10.21
C ALA A 91 7.01 7.85 -11.31
N GLU A 92 6.97 6.54 -11.50
CA GLU A 92 6.13 5.89 -12.50
C GLU A 92 4.66 5.93 -12.12
N MET A 93 4.31 5.78 -10.82
CA MET A 93 2.95 5.97 -10.32
C MET A 93 2.45 7.39 -10.59
N ILE A 94 3.27 8.38 -10.28
CA ILE A 94 2.97 9.81 -10.52
C ILE A 94 2.75 10.08 -12.00
N ARG A 95 3.65 9.58 -12.86
CA ARG A 95 3.53 9.71 -14.31
C ARG A 95 2.25 9.07 -14.84
N TYR A 96 1.89 7.92 -14.28
CA TYR A 96 0.65 7.23 -14.64
C TYR A 96 -0.58 8.03 -14.21
N ALA A 97 -0.59 8.56 -12.98
CA ALA A 97 -1.68 9.41 -12.47
C ALA A 97 -1.89 10.63 -13.36
N GLN A 98 -0.82 11.31 -13.76
CA GLN A 98 -0.88 12.44 -14.68
C GLN A 98 -1.44 12.03 -16.05
N LYS A 99 -0.91 10.96 -16.64
CA LYS A 99 -1.30 10.53 -18.00
C LYS A 99 -2.75 10.06 -18.07
N ARG A 100 -3.25 9.38 -17.04
CA ARG A 100 -4.56 8.73 -17.04
C ARG A 100 -5.67 9.56 -16.41
N ARG A 101 -5.33 10.43 -15.45
CA ARG A 101 -6.31 11.17 -14.62
C ARG A 101 -6.12 12.66 -14.68
N GLY A 102 -5.04 13.14 -15.32
CA GLY A 102 -4.71 14.57 -15.34
C GLY A 102 -4.30 15.12 -13.96
N LEU A 103 -3.92 14.25 -13.02
CA LEU A 103 -3.54 14.65 -11.68
C LEU A 103 -2.06 15.00 -11.60
N THR A 104 -1.75 16.10 -10.92
CA THR A 104 -0.39 16.44 -10.55
C THR A 104 -0.14 15.99 -9.12
N LEU A 105 0.69 14.95 -8.95
CA LEU A 105 1.13 14.45 -7.65
C LEU A 105 2.57 14.90 -7.39
N VAL A 106 2.93 15.06 -6.11
CA VAL A 106 4.28 15.44 -5.72
C VAL A 106 5.09 14.17 -5.42
N ARG A 107 6.33 14.10 -5.92
CA ARG A 107 7.23 13.01 -5.53
C ARG A 107 7.81 13.29 -4.16
N ALA A 108 7.53 12.42 -3.18
CA ALA A 108 8.05 12.58 -1.82
C ALA A 108 8.12 11.23 -1.09
N ASP A 109 9.03 11.17 -0.13
CA ASP A 109 9.07 10.13 0.89
C ASP A 109 8.11 10.50 2.02
N ALA A 110 7.36 9.53 2.51
CA ALA A 110 6.42 9.71 3.63
C ALA A 110 7.10 10.17 4.94
N ARG A 111 8.42 9.99 5.04
CA ARG A 111 9.25 10.42 6.19
C ARG A 111 9.71 11.88 6.10
N ALA A 112 9.58 12.51 4.93
CA ALA A 112 10.01 13.88 4.67
C ALA A 112 9.15 14.49 3.54
N ILE A 113 7.97 14.97 3.87
CA ILE A 113 6.99 15.51 2.93
C ILE A 113 7.22 17.01 2.72
N PRO A 114 7.34 17.51 1.48
CA PRO A 114 7.75 18.88 1.20
C PRO A 114 6.61 19.89 1.35
N PHE A 115 5.90 19.83 2.45
CA PHE A 115 4.85 20.79 2.79
C PHE A 115 5.12 21.45 4.13
N ARG A 116 4.62 22.68 4.32
CA ARG A 116 4.77 23.44 5.57
C ARG A 116 3.99 22.78 6.72
N ASP A 117 4.37 23.13 7.93
CA ASP A 117 3.66 22.73 9.14
C ASP A 117 2.20 23.17 9.08
N GLY A 118 1.29 22.30 9.55
CA GLY A 118 -0.13 22.57 9.62
C GLY A 118 -0.77 22.90 8.27
N ALA A 119 -0.31 22.27 7.17
CA ALA A 119 -0.82 22.55 5.84
C ALA A 119 -2.18 21.90 5.55
N TYR A 120 -2.50 20.80 6.23
CA TYR A 120 -3.66 19.96 5.93
C TYR A 120 -4.54 19.71 7.15
N GLU A 121 -5.85 19.66 6.91
CA GLU A 121 -6.84 19.26 7.93
C GLU A 121 -7.00 17.73 8.00
N THR A 122 -6.70 17.02 6.91
CA THR A 122 -6.77 15.56 6.88
C THR A 122 -5.57 15.00 6.14
N ILE A 123 -4.96 13.97 6.73
CA ILE A 123 -3.91 13.18 6.07
C ILE A 123 -4.39 11.74 5.99
N ILE A 124 -4.27 11.12 4.82
CA ILE A 124 -4.64 9.74 4.56
C ILE A 124 -3.40 9.00 4.06
N TYR A 125 -2.86 8.10 4.88
CA TYR A 125 -1.87 7.14 4.44
C TYR A 125 -2.58 5.96 3.78
N ALA A 126 -2.36 5.79 2.48
CA ALA A 126 -2.94 4.68 1.73
C ALA A 126 -2.30 3.34 2.14
N THR A 127 -2.98 2.24 1.85
CA THR A 127 -2.38 0.90 1.96
C THR A 127 -1.13 0.79 1.10
N GLY A 128 -0.12 0.07 1.60
CA GLY A 128 1.16 -0.06 0.92
C GLY A 128 2.22 0.94 1.35
N VAL A 129 1.89 1.95 2.19
CA VAL A 129 2.88 2.87 2.77
C VAL A 129 3.49 2.25 4.02
N VAL A 130 2.70 2.09 5.08
CA VAL A 130 3.20 1.56 6.37
C VAL A 130 3.32 0.04 6.36
N ASP A 131 2.55 -0.64 5.52
CA ASP A 131 2.53 -2.11 5.43
C ASP A 131 3.90 -2.72 5.06
N PHE A 132 4.70 -2.00 4.27
CA PHE A 132 6.01 -2.48 3.79
C PHE A 132 7.16 -2.09 4.71
N ILE A 133 6.90 -1.38 5.80
CA ILE A 133 7.92 -0.92 6.74
C ILE A 133 7.94 -1.83 7.96
N ALA A 134 9.06 -2.52 8.18
CA ALA A 134 9.26 -3.40 9.33
C ALA A 134 9.81 -2.66 10.55
N ASP A 135 10.56 -1.59 10.34
CA ASP A 135 11.24 -0.83 11.38
C ASP A 135 10.30 0.19 12.03
N ASP A 136 10.04 0.00 13.31
CA ASP A 136 9.20 0.88 14.12
C ASP A 136 9.75 2.34 14.15
N ALA A 137 11.07 2.55 14.09
CA ALA A 137 11.65 3.89 14.06
C ALA A 137 11.30 4.63 12.76
N GLN A 138 11.31 3.95 11.62
CA GLN A 138 10.87 4.54 10.35
C GLN A 138 9.37 4.87 10.36
N ILE A 139 8.54 4.01 10.94
CA ILE A 139 7.11 4.30 11.10
C ILE A 139 6.92 5.52 12.02
N GLN A 140 7.69 5.61 13.10
CA GLN A 140 7.66 6.77 13.99
C GLN A 140 8.03 8.07 13.26
N MET A 141 9.00 8.04 12.35
CA MET A 141 9.35 9.20 11.52
C MET A 141 8.17 9.63 10.64
N ILE A 142 7.48 8.67 10.01
CA ILE A 142 6.27 8.93 9.21
C ILE A 142 5.18 9.58 10.06
N LEU A 143 4.93 9.07 11.26
CA LEU A 143 3.91 9.61 12.15
C LEU A 143 4.26 11.00 12.69
N ASN A 144 5.55 11.24 12.94
CA ASN A 144 6.03 12.58 13.35
C ASN A 144 5.85 13.59 12.20
N GLU A 145 6.15 13.16 10.98
CA GLU A 145 5.95 13.99 9.79
C GLU A 145 4.46 14.28 9.55
N ALA A 146 3.59 13.28 9.75
CA ALA A 146 2.15 13.48 9.71
C ALA A 146 1.69 14.55 10.72
N ARG A 147 2.16 14.45 11.97
CA ARG A 147 1.83 15.44 13.02
C ARG A 147 2.35 16.83 12.71
N ARG A 148 3.49 16.94 12.03
CA ARG A 148 4.04 18.23 11.61
C ARG A 148 3.16 18.92 10.58
N ILE A 149 2.70 18.17 9.56
CA ILE A 149 1.99 18.76 8.42
C ILE A 149 0.46 18.84 8.61
N VAL A 150 -0.09 18.12 9.57
CA VAL A 150 -1.52 18.25 9.92
C VAL A 150 -1.72 19.46 10.82
N THR A 151 -2.90 20.10 10.77
CA THR A 151 -3.30 21.14 11.71
C THR A 151 -3.51 20.58 13.13
N GLN A 152 -3.55 21.43 14.13
CA GLN A 152 -3.73 21.01 15.52
C GLN A 152 -5.05 20.26 15.76
N SER A 153 -6.10 20.59 15.02
CA SER A 153 -7.41 19.92 15.05
C SER A 153 -7.61 18.89 13.96
N GLY A 154 -6.59 18.69 13.12
CA GLY A 154 -6.69 17.83 11.96
C GLY A 154 -6.65 16.35 12.31
N ARG A 155 -6.95 15.52 11.32
CA ARG A 155 -7.09 14.08 11.47
C ARG A 155 -6.09 13.32 10.61
N ILE A 156 -5.60 12.21 11.13
CA ILE A 156 -4.67 11.33 10.44
C ILE A 156 -5.29 9.94 10.36
N PHE A 157 -5.45 9.43 9.13
CA PHE A 157 -5.91 8.08 8.86
C PHE A 157 -4.78 7.26 8.27
N VAL A 158 -4.55 6.06 8.82
CA VAL A 158 -3.55 5.10 8.34
C VAL A 158 -4.25 3.82 7.93
N ALA A 159 -4.13 3.44 6.66
CA ALA A 159 -4.72 2.21 6.15
C ALA A 159 -3.69 1.08 6.09
N PHE A 160 -4.09 -0.11 6.54
CA PHE A 160 -3.31 -1.34 6.48
C PHE A 160 -4.04 -2.39 5.64
N TYR A 161 -3.32 -3.21 4.89
CA TYR A 161 -3.90 -4.34 4.19
C TYR A 161 -4.54 -5.32 5.16
N ARG A 162 -5.71 -5.81 4.76
CA ARG A 162 -6.41 -6.88 5.45
C ARG A 162 -6.64 -8.02 4.48
N ILE A 163 -6.26 -9.23 4.88
CA ILE A 163 -6.61 -10.46 4.21
C ILE A 163 -7.70 -11.19 4.99
N SER A 164 -8.48 -12.02 4.32
CA SER A 164 -9.50 -12.84 4.98
C SER A 164 -8.87 -13.91 5.86
N ALA A 165 -9.57 -14.36 6.87
CA ALA A 165 -9.11 -15.44 7.75
C ALA A 165 -8.80 -16.73 6.97
N SER A 166 -9.51 -16.99 5.85
CA SER A 166 -9.23 -18.15 4.99
C SER A 166 -7.93 -18.00 4.21
N MET A 167 -7.58 -16.79 3.79
CA MET A 167 -6.30 -16.52 3.14
C MET A 167 -5.16 -16.57 4.15
N GLU A 168 -5.35 -16.01 5.34
CA GLU A 168 -4.37 -16.07 6.43
C GLU A 168 -4.06 -17.53 6.80
N ASP A 169 -5.08 -18.39 7.04
CA ASP A 169 -4.92 -19.82 7.32
C ASP A 169 -4.14 -20.53 6.18
N LEU A 170 -4.46 -20.22 4.92
CA LEU A 170 -3.74 -20.79 3.79
C LEU A 170 -2.26 -20.39 3.80
N LEU A 171 -1.95 -19.10 3.97
CA LEU A 171 -0.57 -18.62 3.96
C LEU A 171 0.25 -19.23 5.11
N ILE A 172 -0.36 -19.40 6.29
CA ILE A 172 0.27 -20.09 7.43
C ILE A 172 0.58 -21.55 7.09
N ARG A 173 -0.39 -22.29 6.56
CA ARG A 173 -0.23 -23.71 6.19
C ARG A 173 0.80 -23.95 5.10
N LEU A 174 0.91 -23.01 4.17
CA LEU A 174 1.94 -23.06 3.12
C LEU A 174 3.29 -22.51 3.58
N GLY A 175 3.40 -22.05 4.83
CA GLY A 175 4.62 -21.48 5.37
C GLY A 175 5.00 -20.14 4.75
N LEU A 176 4.04 -19.47 4.08
CA LEU A 176 4.20 -18.16 3.48
C LEU A 176 3.95 -17.00 4.45
N LEU A 177 3.34 -17.29 5.59
CA LEU A 177 3.16 -16.36 6.69
C LEU A 177 3.73 -16.98 7.97
N ARG A 178 4.82 -16.40 8.48
CA ARG A 178 5.50 -16.86 9.70
C ARG A 178 5.96 -15.65 10.51
N ASN A 179 5.76 -15.70 11.82
CA ASN A 179 6.20 -14.64 12.75
C ASN A 179 5.76 -13.23 12.28
N ASN A 180 4.54 -13.11 11.78
CA ASN A 180 3.96 -11.86 11.25
C ASN A 180 4.74 -11.27 10.05
N VAL A 181 5.46 -12.11 9.31
CA VAL A 181 6.10 -11.75 8.04
C VAL A 181 5.55 -12.64 6.94
N MET A 182 5.01 -12.03 5.91
CA MET A 182 4.57 -12.72 4.69
C MET A 182 5.75 -12.80 3.71
N ALA A 183 5.99 -14.00 3.17
CA ALA A 183 6.96 -14.22 2.10
C ALA A 183 6.43 -13.62 0.79
N PHE A 184 6.50 -12.30 0.67
CA PHE A 184 5.78 -11.52 -0.34
C PHE A 184 6.23 -11.88 -1.77
N LYS A 185 7.52 -12.05 -1.97
CA LYS A 185 8.11 -12.44 -3.25
C LYS A 185 7.61 -13.82 -3.71
N GLU A 186 7.54 -14.79 -2.81
CA GLU A 186 6.97 -16.11 -3.11
C GLU A 186 5.46 -16.01 -3.44
N VAL A 187 4.71 -15.21 -2.69
CA VAL A 187 3.27 -14.98 -2.95
C VAL A 187 3.07 -14.35 -4.32
N LEU A 188 3.90 -13.39 -4.72
CA LEU A 188 3.86 -12.82 -6.07
C LEU A 188 4.15 -13.87 -7.14
N GLY A 189 5.14 -14.74 -6.92
CA GLY A 189 5.50 -15.81 -7.86
C GLY A 189 4.32 -16.75 -8.16
N LEU A 190 3.42 -16.97 -7.18
CA LEU A 190 2.24 -17.81 -7.41
C LEU A 190 1.29 -17.27 -8.49
N TYR A 191 1.23 -15.96 -8.68
CA TYR A 191 0.39 -15.36 -9.72
C TYR A 191 0.90 -15.65 -11.14
N GLY A 192 2.20 -15.97 -11.30
CA GLY A 192 2.79 -16.43 -12.57
C GLY A 192 2.48 -17.89 -12.89
N MET A 193 2.07 -18.70 -11.91
CA MET A 193 1.83 -20.13 -12.06
C MET A 193 0.44 -20.43 -12.62
N ASN A 194 0.34 -21.49 -13.42
CA ASN A 194 -0.97 -22.08 -13.75
C ASN A 194 -1.48 -22.95 -12.58
N LEU A 195 -2.75 -23.38 -12.66
CA LEU A 195 -3.37 -24.14 -11.58
C LEU A 195 -2.59 -25.41 -11.20
N VAL A 196 -2.10 -26.15 -12.18
CA VAL A 196 -1.35 -27.41 -11.95
C VAL A 196 -0.03 -27.10 -11.25
N GLN A 197 0.70 -26.08 -11.70
CA GLN A 197 1.93 -25.64 -11.06
C GLN A 197 1.69 -25.16 -9.64
N THR A 198 0.62 -24.40 -9.40
CA THR A 198 0.25 -23.92 -8.06
C THR A 198 -0.07 -25.10 -7.12
N ILE A 199 -0.81 -26.11 -7.59
CA ILE A 199 -1.13 -27.30 -6.79
C ILE A 199 0.15 -28.11 -6.49
N ALA A 200 1.01 -28.31 -7.48
CA ALA A 200 2.25 -29.05 -7.31
C ALA A 200 3.19 -28.34 -6.31
N TRP A 201 3.32 -27.01 -6.45
CA TRP A 201 4.10 -26.19 -5.54
C TRP A 201 3.53 -26.24 -4.11
N ALA A 202 2.20 -26.08 -3.94
CA ALA A 202 1.55 -26.15 -2.63
C ALA A 202 1.66 -27.53 -1.97
N ALA A 203 1.62 -28.62 -2.74
CA ALA A 203 1.83 -29.97 -2.24
C ALA A 203 3.25 -30.14 -1.68
N GLY A 204 4.26 -29.61 -2.37
CA GLY A 204 5.65 -29.61 -1.90
C GLY A 204 5.85 -28.75 -0.65
N LYS A 205 5.27 -27.55 -0.61
CA LYS A 205 5.38 -26.62 0.54
C LYS A 205 4.70 -27.15 1.81
N ALA A 206 3.54 -27.79 1.68
CA ALA A 206 2.78 -28.32 2.80
C ALA A 206 3.22 -29.74 3.23
N ASP A 207 4.21 -30.29 2.56
CA ASP A 207 4.59 -31.72 2.70
C ASP A 207 3.36 -32.63 2.65
N ALA A 208 2.51 -32.42 1.66
CA ALA A 208 1.19 -33.03 1.57
C ALA A 208 0.90 -33.54 0.15
N GLY A 209 0.01 -34.51 0.04
CA GLY A 209 -0.41 -35.00 -1.26
C GLY A 209 -1.22 -33.99 -2.07
N TYR A 210 -1.24 -34.16 -3.41
CA TYR A 210 -1.94 -33.27 -4.34
C TYR A 210 -3.42 -33.03 -3.99
N LEU A 211 -4.14 -34.07 -3.51
CA LEU A 211 -5.54 -33.96 -3.11
C LEU A 211 -5.70 -33.01 -1.91
N HIS A 212 -4.81 -33.11 -0.93
CA HIS A 212 -4.83 -32.23 0.24
C HIS A 212 -4.53 -30.78 -0.15
N ALA A 213 -3.47 -30.55 -0.94
CA ALA A 213 -3.13 -29.23 -1.46
C ALA A 213 -4.25 -28.62 -2.28
N THR A 214 -4.90 -29.40 -3.15
CA THR A 214 -6.08 -28.97 -3.92
C THR A 214 -7.21 -28.57 -2.99
N GLY A 215 -7.48 -29.36 -1.95
CA GLY A 215 -8.52 -29.05 -0.95
C GLY A 215 -8.24 -27.74 -0.20
N LEU A 216 -7.00 -27.49 0.20
CA LEU A 216 -6.60 -26.23 0.84
C LEU A 216 -6.82 -25.01 -0.06
N LEU A 217 -6.38 -25.10 -1.33
CA LEU A 217 -6.52 -24.02 -2.31
C LEU A 217 -7.99 -23.75 -2.64
N LEU A 218 -8.79 -24.78 -2.88
CA LEU A 218 -10.23 -24.66 -3.15
C LEU A 218 -10.98 -24.07 -1.96
N ARG A 219 -10.69 -24.52 -0.74
CA ARG A 219 -11.28 -23.98 0.47
C ARG A 219 -10.97 -22.49 0.64
N SER A 220 -9.70 -22.13 0.51
CA SER A 220 -9.29 -20.73 0.61
C SER A 220 -10.00 -19.90 -0.47
N TRP A 221 -10.01 -20.35 -1.72
CA TRP A 221 -10.71 -19.66 -2.80
C TRP A 221 -12.21 -19.50 -2.53
N ALA A 222 -12.87 -20.53 -2.01
CA ALA A 222 -14.32 -20.49 -1.71
C ALA A 222 -14.65 -19.39 -0.68
N PHE A 223 -13.81 -19.27 0.37
CA PHE A 223 -14.01 -18.33 1.46
C PHE A 223 -13.29 -16.97 1.29
N SER A 224 -12.52 -16.80 0.21
CA SER A 224 -11.89 -15.53 -0.10
C SER A 224 -12.92 -14.44 -0.44
N THR A 225 -12.60 -13.21 -0.08
CA THR A 225 -13.42 -12.05 -0.44
C THR A 225 -13.44 -11.83 -1.96
N THR A 226 -14.47 -11.16 -2.46
CA THR A 226 -14.56 -10.77 -3.87
C THR A 226 -13.34 -9.95 -4.30
N LYS A 227 -12.83 -9.09 -3.41
CA LYS A 227 -11.63 -8.28 -3.69
C LYS A 227 -10.39 -9.14 -3.84
N GLU A 228 -10.15 -10.10 -2.95
CA GLU A 228 -9.02 -11.04 -3.06
C GLU A 228 -9.06 -11.80 -4.38
N LYS A 229 -10.24 -12.29 -4.78
CA LYS A 229 -10.46 -12.98 -6.07
C LYS A 229 -10.13 -12.06 -7.25
N LEU A 230 -10.62 -10.82 -7.23
CA LEU A 230 -10.37 -9.85 -8.30
C LEU A 230 -8.89 -9.46 -8.35
N THR A 231 -8.23 -9.28 -7.19
CA THR A 231 -6.80 -9.00 -7.11
C THR A 231 -6.00 -10.15 -7.70
N ALA A 232 -6.31 -11.40 -7.32
CA ALA A 232 -5.63 -12.58 -7.86
C ALA A 232 -5.77 -12.66 -9.40
N LEU A 233 -7.00 -12.48 -9.92
CA LEU A 233 -7.25 -12.49 -11.37
C LEU A 233 -6.52 -11.36 -12.10
N SER A 234 -6.45 -10.18 -11.51
CA SER A 234 -5.75 -9.03 -12.09
C SER A 234 -4.25 -9.27 -12.10
N MET A 235 -3.67 -9.75 -10.99
CA MET A 235 -2.26 -10.11 -10.93
C MET A 235 -1.91 -11.20 -11.95
N GLN A 236 -2.71 -12.27 -12.08
CA GLN A 236 -2.50 -13.28 -13.12
C GLN A 236 -2.52 -12.70 -14.53
N ARG A 237 -3.40 -11.72 -14.82
CA ARG A 237 -3.42 -11.04 -16.12
C ARG A 237 -2.14 -10.25 -16.36
N ILE A 238 -1.60 -9.58 -15.33
CA ILE A 238 -0.33 -8.89 -15.41
C ILE A 238 0.77 -9.89 -15.76
N PHE A 239 0.95 -10.93 -14.95
CA PHE A 239 1.99 -11.93 -15.15
C PHE A 239 1.92 -12.62 -16.51
N ARG A 240 0.72 -12.80 -17.10
CA ARG A 240 0.57 -13.34 -18.45
C ARG A 240 0.93 -12.36 -19.57
N LYS A 241 0.91 -11.06 -19.32
CA LYS A 241 1.16 -10.01 -20.33
C LYS A 241 2.57 -9.45 -20.24
N VAL A 242 3.22 -9.62 -19.10
CA VAL A 242 4.58 -9.13 -18.86
C VAL A 242 5.53 -10.10 -19.52
N ALA A 243 6.30 -9.62 -20.49
CA ALA A 243 7.34 -10.41 -21.16
C ALA A 243 8.46 -10.83 -20.19
N ASP A 244 8.61 -10.12 -19.08
CA ASP A 244 9.60 -10.34 -18.04
C ASP A 244 8.94 -10.23 -16.65
N ALA A 245 8.16 -11.25 -16.29
CA ALA A 245 7.55 -11.37 -14.96
C ALA A 245 8.61 -11.50 -13.85
N ASP A 246 9.80 -12.01 -14.19
CA ASP A 246 10.90 -12.17 -13.26
C ASP A 246 11.44 -10.82 -12.78
N SER A 247 11.43 -9.81 -13.63
CA SER A 247 11.83 -8.44 -13.25
C SER A 247 10.93 -7.87 -12.14
N LEU A 248 9.62 -8.06 -12.23
CA LEU A 248 8.68 -7.63 -11.19
C LEU A 248 8.87 -8.40 -9.88
N ILE A 249 9.07 -9.73 -9.98
CA ILE A 249 9.33 -10.57 -8.80
C ILE A 249 10.67 -10.18 -8.17
N ASN A 250 11.69 -9.92 -8.97
CA ASN A 250 13.02 -9.54 -8.47
C ASN A 250 13.03 -8.16 -7.80
N ALA A 251 12.21 -7.22 -8.26
CA ALA A 251 12.04 -5.91 -7.63
C ALA A 251 11.22 -5.97 -6.32
N ALA A 252 10.47 -7.05 -6.08
CA ALA A 252 9.66 -7.19 -4.89
C ALA A 252 10.50 -7.44 -3.62
N PRO A 253 10.09 -6.93 -2.46
CA PRO A 253 10.73 -7.26 -1.20
C PRO A 253 10.58 -8.76 -0.88
N GLU A 254 11.59 -9.36 -0.26
CA GLU A 254 11.56 -10.78 0.16
C GLU A 254 10.41 -11.04 1.14
N GLY A 255 10.23 -10.16 2.13
CA GLY A 255 9.18 -10.24 3.12
C GLY A 255 8.43 -8.93 3.30
N GLN A 256 7.16 -9.05 3.62
CA GLN A 256 6.29 -7.92 3.98
C GLN A 256 5.76 -8.14 5.39
N PRO A 257 5.87 -7.16 6.31
CA PRO A 257 5.20 -7.24 7.60
C PRO A 257 3.69 -7.45 7.40
N TYR A 258 3.15 -8.47 8.05
CA TYR A 258 1.71 -8.69 8.10
C TYR A 258 1.18 -8.23 9.46
N ARG A 259 0.15 -7.40 9.43
CA ARG A 259 -0.44 -6.84 10.63
C ARG A 259 -1.95 -7.09 10.65
N ASN A 260 -2.40 -8.03 11.47
CA ASN A 260 -3.80 -8.13 11.84
C ASN A 260 -4.17 -7.05 12.85
N GLU A 261 -5.42 -6.99 13.29
CA GLU A 261 -5.88 -5.96 14.22
C GLU A 261 -5.06 -5.92 15.52
N GLY A 262 -4.73 -7.08 16.09
CA GLY A 262 -3.93 -7.18 17.31
C GLY A 262 -2.52 -6.61 17.11
N GLU A 263 -1.88 -6.95 15.99
CA GLU A 263 -0.55 -6.44 15.65
C GLU A 263 -0.55 -4.93 15.37
N ILE A 264 -1.61 -4.40 14.78
CA ILE A 264 -1.78 -2.95 14.59
C ILE A 264 -1.87 -2.25 15.95
N ARG A 265 -2.71 -2.74 16.88
CA ARG A 265 -2.81 -2.18 18.23
C ARG A 265 -1.48 -2.25 18.98
N ASN A 266 -0.77 -3.37 18.88
CA ASN A 266 0.55 -3.55 19.47
C ASN A 266 1.57 -2.57 18.89
N LEU A 267 1.57 -2.37 17.56
CA LEU A 267 2.43 -1.39 16.89
C LEU A 267 2.23 0.01 17.46
N PHE A 268 0.99 0.49 17.47
CA PHE A 268 0.69 1.85 17.95
C PHE A 268 0.95 2.01 19.44
N THR A 269 0.82 0.93 20.23
CA THR A 269 1.22 0.93 21.65
C THR A 269 2.75 1.09 21.78
N ARG A 270 3.56 0.35 21.01
CA ARG A 270 5.02 0.49 21.02
C ARG A 270 5.46 1.88 20.58
N LEU A 271 4.75 2.47 19.61
CA LEU A 271 5.00 3.83 19.12
C LEU A 271 4.46 4.93 20.04
N ALA A 272 3.91 4.58 21.21
CA ALA A 272 3.27 5.52 22.14
C ALA A 272 2.29 6.49 21.43
N THR A 273 1.59 5.99 20.40
CA THR A 273 0.63 6.77 19.62
C THR A 273 -0.77 6.23 19.89
N PRO A 274 -1.65 7.00 20.55
CA PRO A 274 -2.99 6.56 20.84
C PRO A 274 -3.81 6.40 19.56
N ILE A 275 -4.58 5.32 19.48
CA ILE A 275 -5.57 5.10 18.43
C ILE A 275 -6.89 5.66 18.92
N SER A 276 -7.46 6.63 18.21
CA SER A 276 -8.80 7.16 18.49
C SER A 276 -9.88 6.22 17.96
N LYS A 277 -9.66 5.62 16.78
CA LYS A 277 -10.59 4.70 16.14
C LYS A 277 -9.84 3.66 15.31
N LEU A 278 -10.33 2.42 15.30
CA LEU A 278 -9.88 1.38 14.37
C LEU A 278 -11.09 0.72 13.74
N GLU A 279 -11.19 0.78 12.45
CA GLU A 279 -12.25 0.14 11.65
C GLU A 279 -11.69 -0.95 10.76
N ALA A 280 -12.36 -2.11 10.75
CA ALA A 280 -12.09 -3.18 9.81
C ALA A 280 -13.08 -3.12 8.65
N THR A 281 -12.57 -3.12 7.44
CA THR A 281 -13.35 -3.25 6.20
C THR A 281 -13.10 -4.61 5.56
N ALA A 282 -13.66 -4.85 4.39
CA ALA A 282 -13.43 -6.11 3.67
C ALA A 282 -11.96 -6.32 3.27
N SER A 283 -11.17 -5.23 3.14
CA SER A 283 -9.84 -5.29 2.54
C SER A 283 -8.77 -4.46 3.24
N CYS A 284 -9.14 -3.65 4.19
CA CYS A 284 -8.17 -2.90 4.99
C CYS A 284 -8.67 -2.68 6.42
N TYR A 285 -7.70 -2.41 7.30
CA TYR A 285 -7.95 -1.73 8.58
C TYR A 285 -7.68 -0.24 8.37
N ILE A 286 -8.50 0.62 8.93
CA ILE A 286 -8.31 2.07 8.96
C ILE A 286 -8.14 2.48 10.41
N VAL A 287 -7.00 3.07 10.70
CA VAL A 287 -6.64 3.60 12.02
C VAL A 287 -6.73 5.11 11.96
N GLU A 288 -7.47 5.71 12.89
CA GLU A 288 -7.47 7.15 13.16
C GLU A 288 -6.64 7.41 14.41
N ILE A 289 -5.72 8.37 14.31
CA ILE A 289 -4.83 8.77 15.41
C ILE A 289 -4.89 10.27 15.66
#